data_c1e72b5cc60b43be1d1c2dedbcb1d8c8
#
_entry.id   c1e72b5cc60b43be1d1c2dedbcb1d8c8
#
_cell.length_a   1.000
_cell.length_b   1.000
_cell.length_c   1.000
_cell.angle_alpha   90.00
_cell.angle_beta   90.00
_cell.angle_gamma   90.00
#
_symmetry.space_group_name_H-M   'P 1'
#
loop_
_entity.id
_entity.type
_entity.pdbx_description
1 polymer ?
#
loop_
_entity_poly.entity_id
_entity_poly.type
_entity_poly.pdbx_seq_one_letter_code
_entity_poly.pdbx_strand_id
1 'polypeptide(L)'
;VTLIGWGSTADVIQESIEQLAEAGIVANHLHFKWMVPFHADEAIDLLSSCKRTIIVENNYSGLFHRYLRSETGFTVDGHIRKYDGEPFKPHHIVNAVQEQLKGGEALSVPYEEIIV
;
A
#
# COMPACT_ATOMS: atom_id res chain seq x y z
N VAL A 1 -11.27 -0.53 2.63
CA VAL A 1 -9.83 -0.85 2.62
C VAL A 1 -9.01 0.40 2.82
N THR A 2 -7.93 0.30 3.55
CA THR A 2 -6.99 1.41 3.75
C THR A 2 -5.66 1.05 3.09
N LEU A 3 -5.21 1.91 2.17
CA LEU A 3 -3.92 1.77 1.52
C LEU A 3 -2.87 2.56 2.30
N ILE A 4 -1.81 1.87 2.70
CA ILE A 4 -0.74 2.46 3.51
C ILE A 4 0.44 2.73 2.59
N GLY A 5 0.94 3.96 2.62
CA GLY A 5 2.08 4.36 1.81
C GLY A 5 3.05 5.26 2.56
N TRP A 6 4.20 5.46 1.96
CA TRP A 6 5.22 6.38 2.44
C TRP A 6 6.07 6.85 1.25
N GLY A 7 6.80 7.94 1.45
CA GLY A 7 7.69 8.46 0.42
C GLY A 7 6.95 8.86 -0.85
N SER A 8 7.44 8.41 -2.00
CA SER A 8 6.98 8.84 -3.31
C SER A 8 5.69 8.18 -3.80
N THR A 9 5.08 7.29 -3.01
CA THR A 9 3.86 6.59 -3.45
C THR A 9 2.57 7.37 -3.22
N ALA A 10 2.62 8.55 -2.60
CA ALA A 10 1.43 9.31 -2.22
C ALA A 10 0.50 9.61 -3.41
N ASP A 11 1.05 10.16 -4.49
CA ASP A 11 0.24 10.57 -5.64
C ASP A 11 -0.40 9.40 -6.37
N VAL A 12 0.35 8.32 -6.58
CA VAL A 12 -0.17 7.14 -7.26
C VAL A 12 -1.22 6.41 -6.43
N ILE A 13 -1.06 6.39 -5.11
CA ILE A 13 -2.09 5.82 -4.23
C ILE A 13 -3.36 6.66 -4.29
N GLN A 14 -3.24 7.99 -4.25
CA GLN A 14 -4.40 8.88 -4.32
C GLN A 14 -5.16 8.71 -5.63
N GLU A 15 -4.46 8.63 -6.73
CA GLU A 15 -5.07 8.39 -8.04
C GLU A 15 -5.73 7.01 -8.12
N SER A 16 -5.12 6.02 -7.50
CA SER A 16 -5.68 4.66 -7.42
C SER A 16 -6.97 4.62 -6.62
N ILE A 17 -7.06 5.39 -5.55
CA ILE A 17 -8.28 5.50 -4.74
C ILE A 17 -9.44 6.04 -5.56
N GLU A 18 -9.19 7.05 -6.40
CA GLU A 18 -10.20 7.60 -7.29
C GLU A 18 -10.70 6.55 -8.29
N GLN A 19 -9.80 5.78 -8.87
CA GLN A 19 -10.17 4.71 -9.81
C GLN A 19 -10.89 3.56 -9.12
N LEU A 20 -10.51 3.21 -7.89
CA LEU A 20 -11.22 2.20 -7.11
C LEU A 20 -12.66 2.65 -6.78
N ALA A 21 -12.85 3.93 -6.49
CA ALA A 21 -14.18 4.48 -6.25
C ALA A 21 -15.09 4.33 -7.47
N GLU A 22 -14.56 4.53 -8.67
CA GLU A 22 -15.29 4.31 -9.92
C GLU A 22 -15.71 2.84 -10.09
N ALA A 23 -14.93 1.91 -9.54
CA ALA A 23 -15.25 0.49 -9.54
C ALA A 23 -16.13 0.06 -8.35
N GLY A 24 -16.61 1.00 -7.54
CA GLY A 24 -17.45 0.72 -6.39
C GLY A 24 -16.71 0.31 -5.12
N ILE A 25 -15.40 0.50 -5.08
CA ILE A 25 -14.55 0.14 -3.93
C ILE A 25 -14.16 1.40 -3.18
N VAL A 26 -14.57 1.50 -1.91
CA VAL A 26 -14.18 2.62 -1.04
C VAL A 26 -12.83 2.33 -0.42
N ALA A 27 -11.86 3.19 -0.68
CA ALA A 27 -10.51 3.09 -0.15
C ALA A 27 -10.09 4.39 0.53
N ASN A 28 -9.35 4.25 1.61
CA ASN A 28 -8.72 5.37 2.33
C ASN A 28 -7.22 5.30 2.15
N HIS A 29 -6.55 6.43 2.40
CA HIS A 29 -5.11 6.55 2.28
C HIS A 29 -4.50 6.96 3.62
N LEU A 30 -3.61 6.15 4.16
CA LEU A 30 -2.81 6.49 5.32
C LEU A 30 -1.36 6.61 4.88
N HIS A 31 -0.86 7.84 4.84
CA HIS A 31 0.49 8.14 4.37
C HIS A 31 1.40 8.55 5.51
N PHE A 32 2.54 7.85 5.64
CA PHE A 32 3.52 8.15 6.67
C PHE A 32 4.57 9.12 6.11
N LYS A 33 4.63 10.32 6.69
CA LYS A 33 5.59 11.36 6.30
C LYS A 33 6.87 11.32 7.12
N TRP A 34 6.76 10.89 8.37
CA TRP A 34 7.84 10.92 9.33
C TRP A 34 8.23 9.52 9.78
N MET A 35 9.46 9.14 9.46
CA MET A 35 10.01 7.84 9.85
C MET A 35 10.88 7.95 11.10
N VAL A 36 11.50 9.09 11.31
CA VAL A 36 12.37 9.37 12.46
C VAL A 36 12.14 10.81 12.93
N PRO A 37 11.59 11.03 14.15
CA PRO A 37 11.05 10.02 15.05
C PRO A 37 9.76 9.38 14.51
N PHE A 38 9.56 8.11 14.80
CA PHE A 38 8.35 7.42 14.38
C PHE A 38 7.28 7.50 15.48
N HIS A 39 6.08 7.93 15.10
CA HIS A 39 4.97 8.12 16.03
C HIS A 39 4.16 6.84 16.18
N ALA A 40 4.74 5.86 16.88
CA ALA A 40 4.19 4.51 16.98
C ALA A 40 2.79 4.48 17.61
N ASP A 41 2.53 5.24 18.66
CA ASP A 41 1.24 5.25 19.34
C ASP A 41 0.11 5.76 18.45
N GLU A 42 0.34 6.85 17.72
CA GLU A 42 -0.62 7.38 16.75
C GLU A 42 -0.86 6.39 15.62
N ALA A 43 0.21 5.75 15.13
CA ALA A 43 0.11 4.76 14.07
C ALA A 43 -0.73 3.57 14.51
N ILE A 44 -0.51 3.05 15.71
CA ILE A 44 -1.29 1.94 16.26
C ILE A 44 -2.77 2.32 16.36
N ASP A 45 -3.09 3.49 16.87
CA ASP A 45 -4.47 3.96 17.02
C ASP A 45 -5.17 4.04 15.67
N LEU A 46 -4.52 4.63 14.66
CA LEU A 46 -5.08 4.75 13.32
C LEU A 46 -5.25 3.40 12.63
N LEU A 47 -4.23 2.55 12.70
CA LEU A 47 -4.25 1.23 12.08
C LEU A 47 -5.29 0.30 12.69
N SER A 48 -5.45 0.37 14.02
CA SER A 48 -6.41 -0.45 14.74
C SER A 48 -7.86 -0.12 14.40
N SER A 49 -8.12 1.09 13.89
CA SER A 49 -9.46 1.50 13.44
C SER A 49 -9.77 1.06 12.02
N CYS A 50 -8.79 0.57 11.27
CA CYS A 50 -8.97 0.14 9.88
C CYS A 50 -9.52 -1.28 9.80
N LYS A 51 -10.49 -1.49 8.89
CA LYS A 51 -11.08 -2.82 8.70
C LYS A 51 -10.17 -3.74 7.90
N ARG A 52 -9.51 -3.21 6.90
CA ARG A 52 -8.58 -3.95 6.06
C ARG A 52 -7.46 -3.02 5.61
N THR A 53 -6.22 -3.48 5.76
CA THR A 53 -5.03 -2.69 5.47
C THR A 53 -4.18 -3.37 4.42
N ILE A 54 -3.73 -2.59 3.44
CA ILE A 54 -2.80 -3.06 2.39
C ILE A 54 -1.69 -2.04 2.28
N ILE A 55 -0.45 -2.48 2.46
CA ILE A 55 0.72 -1.62 2.34
C ILE A 55 1.26 -1.63 0.92
N VAL A 56 1.57 -0.47 0.38
CA VAL A 56 2.07 -0.29 -0.98
C VAL A 56 3.51 0.18 -0.93
N GLU A 57 4.42 -0.61 -1.47
CA GLU A 57 5.86 -0.30 -1.44
C GLU A 57 6.54 -0.55 -2.78
N ASN A 58 7.39 0.37 -3.18
CA ASN A 58 8.19 0.25 -4.38
C ASN A 58 9.58 -0.32 -4.03
N ASN A 59 9.60 -1.51 -3.43
CA ASN A 59 10.82 -2.27 -3.14
C ASN A 59 10.53 -3.76 -3.01
N TYR A 60 11.57 -4.55 -3.08
CA TYR A 60 11.47 -6.02 -3.03
C TYR A 60 11.21 -6.58 -1.64
N SER A 61 11.89 -6.03 -0.64
CA SER A 61 11.93 -6.63 0.69
C SER A 61 10.80 -6.19 1.63
N GLY A 62 9.99 -5.23 1.22
CA GLY A 62 8.95 -4.68 2.09
C GLY A 62 9.54 -3.96 3.30
N LEU A 63 10.49 -3.08 3.07
CA LEU A 63 11.22 -2.38 4.14
C LEU A 63 10.29 -1.65 5.09
N PHE A 64 9.33 -0.91 4.56
CA PHE A 64 8.40 -0.17 5.43
C PHE A 64 7.45 -1.11 6.16
N HIS A 65 7.00 -2.17 5.51
CA HIS A 65 6.17 -3.20 6.15
C HIS A 65 6.87 -3.78 7.38
N ARG A 66 8.14 -4.12 7.24
CA ARG A 66 8.95 -4.64 8.34
C ARG A 66 9.16 -3.60 9.43
N TYR A 67 9.44 -2.37 9.04
CA TYR A 67 9.66 -1.26 9.96
C TYR A 67 8.40 -0.97 10.77
N LEU A 68 7.26 -0.89 10.10
CA LEU A 68 5.98 -0.66 10.76
C LEU A 68 5.67 -1.75 11.78
N ARG A 69 5.88 -3.00 11.41
CA ARG A 69 5.68 -4.12 12.33
C ARG A 69 6.64 -4.07 13.51
N SER A 70 7.89 -3.74 13.26
CA SER A 70 8.92 -3.61 14.30
C SER A 70 8.55 -2.53 15.32
N GLU A 71 8.08 -1.38 14.87
CA GLU A 71 7.78 -0.24 15.74
C GLU A 71 6.42 -0.34 16.44
N THR A 72 5.44 -1.02 15.83
CA THR A 72 4.07 -1.04 16.33
C THR A 72 3.57 -2.42 16.74
N GLY A 73 4.17 -3.49 16.24
CA GLY A 73 3.63 -4.83 16.38
C GLY A 73 2.41 -5.10 15.50
N PHE A 74 1.95 -4.11 14.74
CA PHE A 74 0.77 -4.24 13.89
C PHE A 74 1.09 -5.09 12.65
N THR A 75 0.18 -6.00 12.32
CA THR A 75 0.28 -6.83 11.11
C THR A 75 -0.75 -6.36 10.10
N VAL A 76 -0.30 -5.91 8.92
CA VAL A 76 -1.20 -5.51 7.84
C VAL A 76 -1.80 -6.75 7.17
N ASP A 77 -2.96 -6.57 6.53
CA ASP A 77 -3.67 -7.70 5.90
C ASP A 77 -3.06 -8.12 4.56
N GLY A 78 -2.44 -7.18 3.85
CA GLY A 78 -1.83 -7.47 2.57
C GLY A 78 -0.73 -6.49 2.19
N HIS A 79 -0.05 -6.80 1.10
CA HIS A 79 0.96 -5.89 0.55
C HIS A 79 0.90 -5.87 -0.98
N ILE A 80 1.36 -4.78 -1.56
CA ILE A 80 1.57 -4.62 -2.99
C ILE A 80 2.99 -4.10 -3.16
N ARG A 81 3.86 -4.86 -3.80
CA ARG A 81 5.27 -4.51 -3.99
C ARG A 81 5.64 -4.51 -5.46
N LYS A 82 6.46 -3.56 -5.84
CA LYS A 82 7.01 -3.44 -7.19
C LYS A 82 8.49 -3.11 -7.04
N TYR A 83 9.35 -3.85 -7.72
CA TYR A 83 10.79 -3.75 -7.51
C TYR A 83 11.62 -3.85 -8.79
N ASP A 84 11.06 -3.41 -9.91
CA ASP A 84 11.71 -3.42 -11.22
C ASP A 84 12.44 -2.12 -11.57
N GLY A 85 12.51 -1.18 -10.61
CA GLY A 85 13.12 0.11 -10.83
C GLY A 85 12.19 1.17 -11.42
N GLU A 86 10.98 0.78 -11.78
CA GLU A 86 9.99 1.70 -12.33
C GLU A 86 8.97 2.10 -11.26
N PRO A 87 8.40 3.32 -11.32
CA PRO A 87 7.37 3.72 -10.38
C PRO A 87 6.07 2.95 -10.59
N PHE A 88 5.23 2.90 -9.55
CA PHE A 88 3.88 2.38 -9.69
C PHE A 88 3.06 3.23 -10.64
N LYS A 89 2.19 2.55 -11.39
CA LYS A 89 1.09 3.19 -12.11
C LYS A 89 -0.22 2.85 -11.39
N PRO A 90 -1.26 3.70 -11.49
CA PRO A 90 -2.51 3.44 -10.78
C PRO A 90 -3.11 2.06 -11.04
N HIS A 91 -3.08 1.57 -12.28
CA HIS A 91 -3.65 0.27 -12.61
C HIS A 91 -2.97 -0.90 -11.90
N HIS A 92 -1.67 -0.78 -11.58
CA HIS A 92 -0.98 -1.80 -10.79
C HIS A 92 -1.62 -1.96 -9.42
N ILE A 93 -1.89 -0.84 -8.75
CA ILE A 93 -2.47 -0.83 -7.42
C ILE A 93 -3.94 -1.25 -7.47
N VAL A 94 -4.71 -0.70 -8.41
CA VAL A 94 -6.13 -1.02 -8.56
C VAL A 94 -6.33 -2.52 -8.80
N ASN A 95 -5.58 -3.11 -9.73
CA ASN A 95 -5.71 -4.53 -10.03
C ASN A 95 -5.32 -5.41 -8.84
N ALA A 96 -4.24 -5.07 -8.15
CA ALA A 96 -3.77 -5.83 -6.98
C ALA A 96 -4.77 -5.75 -5.81
N VAL A 97 -5.36 -4.58 -5.58
CA VAL A 97 -6.39 -4.41 -4.54
C VAL A 97 -7.61 -5.27 -4.87
N GLN A 98 -8.08 -5.22 -6.12
CA GLN A 98 -9.23 -6.02 -6.54
C GLN A 98 -8.98 -7.52 -6.35
N GLU A 99 -7.79 -8.00 -6.70
CA GLU A 99 -7.42 -9.40 -6.49
C GLU A 99 -7.42 -9.79 -5.01
N GLN A 100 -6.84 -8.97 -4.16
CA GLN A 100 -6.78 -9.26 -2.73
C GLN A 100 -8.17 -9.20 -2.08
N LEU A 101 -9.04 -8.30 -2.52
CA LEU A 101 -10.42 -8.24 -2.02
C LEU A 101 -11.26 -9.45 -2.43
N LYS A 102 -10.87 -10.15 -3.48
CA LYS A 102 -11.50 -11.42 -3.89
C LYS A 102 -10.97 -12.64 -3.14
N GLY A 103 -10.11 -12.43 -2.13
CA GLY A 103 -9.51 -13.52 -1.37
C GLY A 103 -8.16 -13.98 -1.91
N GLY A 104 -7.57 -13.23 -2.84
CA GLY A 104 -6.22 -13.49 -3.32
C GLY A 104 -5.16 -13.17 -2.27
N GLU A 105 -3.98 -13.73 -2.43
CA GLU A 105 -2.86 -13.47 -1.54
C GLU A 105 -2.18 -12.14 -1.89
N ALA A 106 -1.32 -11.68 -0.96
CA ALA A 106 -0.50 -10.51 -1.18
C ALA A 106 0.40 -10.70 -2.41
N LEU A 107 0.50 -9.65 -3.24
CA LEU A 107 1.12 -9.76 -4.55
C LEU A 107 2.34 -8.88 -4.70
N SER A 108 3.36 -9.41 -5.38
CA SER A 108 4.37 -8.60 -6.04
C SER A 108 3.87 -8.27 -7.44
N VAL A 109 3.94 -7.00 -7.81
CA VAL A 109 3.54 -6.56 -9.15
C VAL A 109 4.59 -7.01 -10.16
N PRO A 110 4.19 -7.75 -11.21
CA PRO A 110 5.14 -8.20 -12.20
C PRO A 110 5.71 -7.03 -13.01
N TYR A 111 6.89 -7.25 -13.56
CA TYR A 111 7.50 -6.31 -14.50
C TYR A 111 6.64 -6.21 -15.76
N GLU A 112 6.36 -4.99 -16.17
CA GLU A 112 5.66 -4.72 -17.41
C GLU A 112 6.65 -4.09 -18.39
N GLU A 113 6.87 -4.76 -19.50
CA GLU A 113 7.68 -4.19 -20.57
C GLU A 113 6.87 -3.13 -21.31
N ILE A 114 7.41 -1.91 -21.34
CA ILE A 114 6.79 -0.84 -22.12
C ILE A 114 7.40 -0.87 -23.51
N ILE A 115 6.61 -1.33 -24.46
CA ILE A 115 6.99 -1.28 -25.88
C ILE A 115 6.55 0.06 -26.42
N VAL A 116 7.52 0.88 -26.76
CA VAL A 116 7.27 2.20 -27.33
C VAL A 116 7.21 2.11 -28.84
#